data_759fb1b7c595bcb89b95406ca701854e
#
_entry.id   759fb1b7c595bcb89b95406ca701854e
#
_cell.length_a   1.000
_cell.length_b   1.000
_cell.length_c   1.000
_cell.angle_alpha   90.00
_cell.angle_beta   90.00
_cell.angle_gamma   90.00
#
_symmetry.space_group_name_H-M   'P 1'
#
loop_
_entity.id
_entity.type
_entity.pdbx_description
1 polymer ?
#
loop_
_entity_poly.entity_id
_entity_poly.type
_entity_poly.pdbx_seq_one_letter_code
_entity_poly.pdbx_strand_id
1 'polypeptide(L)'
;MLIGQFRRSKTGDIRADWPAEFQPQVIAMGLPPLLITADKEYPMGIAGLVASRLTEEFYRPSIVIHTADTVSHASCRSIPEFDIIAALNKFSRYFSRYGGHAAAAGFTMPTKDLPELENELSAFAEEKLSGVELRPHLNIDAQVTLRDLAGDTYPTTQLLAPFGHGNPVPAFLSRGVEVLERRTMGNSGEHLRMKLRQNSTVWDSVAFRLGNHQAEFAPRIDIVYNLEVDNWGGKKQLRLNILDFKRSSEQEKIS
;
A
#
# COMPACT_ATOMS: atom_id res chain seq x y z
N MET A 1 16.49 5.04 13.84
CA MET A 1 15.50 4.87 12.78
C MET A 1 16.09 3.93 11.74
N LEU A 2 15.76 2.64 11.84
CA LEU A 2 16.27 1.61 10.92
C LEU A 2 15.39 1.61 9.67
N ILE A 3 15.84 2.32 8.64
CA ILE A 3 15.21 2.25 7.31
C ILE A 3 15.74 0.98 6.63
N GLY A 4 15.14 -0.15 6.96
CA GLY A 4 15.36 -1.39 6.23
C GLY A 4 14.61 -1.33 4.89
N GLN A 5 15.29 -1.60 3.79
CA GLN A 5 14.69 -1.71 2.45
C GLN A 5 13.81 -2.97 2.39
N PHE A 6 12.59 -2.87 2.88
CA PHE A 6 11.54 -3.81 2.56
C PHE A 6 10.82 -3.29 1.31
N ARG A 7 10.98 -3.98 0.21
CA ARG A 7 10.20 -3.75 -0.99
C ARG A 7 8.88 -4.49 -0.82
N ARG A 8 7.76 -3.80 -0.88
CA ARG A 8 6.55 -4.47 -1.35
C ARG A 8 6.82 -4.85 -2.79
N SER A 9 7.14 -6.12 -2.99
CA SER A 9 7.28 -6.69 -4.33
C SER A 9 5.91 -6.65 -5.00
N LYS A 10 5.73 -5.72 -5.94
CA LYS A 10 4.52 -5.58 -6.75
C LYS A 10 4.76 -6.12 -8.14
N THR A 11 5.03 -7.39 -8.25
CA THR A 11 5.09 -8.09 -9.54
C THR A 11 4.21 -9.34 -9.53
N GLY A 12 2.99 -9.22 -9.02
CA GLY A 12 1.90 -10.13 -9.36
C GLY A 12 1.17 -9.57 -10.57
N ASP A 13 0.69 -10.42 -11.45
CA ASP A 13 -0.10 -10.03 -12.62
C ASP A 13 -1.46 -9.49 -12.16
N ILE A 14 -1.49 -8.18 -11.87
CA ILE A 14 -2.59 -7.44 -11.26
C ILE A 14 -3.69 -7.15 -12.27
N ARG A 15 -3.52 -7.61 -13.51
CA ARG A 15 -4.38 -7.34 -14.65
C ARG A 15 -5.71 -8.09 -14.59
N ALA A 16 -5.83 -9.11 -13.77
CA ALA A 16 -7.01 -9.98 -13.77
C ALA A 16 -8.25 -9.42 -13.09
N ASP A 17 -8.08 -8.49 -12.10
CA ASP A 17 -9.18 -8.03 -11.24
C ASP A 17 -9.65 -6.61 -11.52
N TRP A 18 -9.09 -5.94 -12.50
CA TRP A 18 -9.49 -4.59 -12.88
C TRP A 18 -10.54 -4.64 -13.97
N PRO A 19 -11.62 -3.84 -13.88
CA PRO A 19 -12.49 -3.61 -15.02
C PRO A 19 -11.66 -3.21 -16.23
N ALA A 20 -11.92 -3.82 -17.38
CA ALA A 20 -11.10 -3.67 -18.60
C ALA A 20 -10.92 -2.19 -19.02
N GLU A 21 -11.89 -1.34 -18.67
CA GLU A 21 -11.89 0.09 -18.91
C GLU A 21 -10.81 0.86 -18.13
N PHE A 22 -10.27 0.28 -17.03
CA PHE A 22 -9.25 0.92 -16.19
C PHE A 22 -7.82 0.42 -16.43
N GLN A 23 -7.61 -0.54 -17.36
CA GLN A 23 -6.32 -1.21 -17.54
C GLN A 23 -5.26 -0.47 -18.38
N PRO A 24 -5.53 0.47 -19.29
CA PRO A 24 -4.75 0.31 -20.50
C PRO A 24 -3.63 1.29 -20.79
N GLN A 25 -3.57 2.46 -20.25
CA GLN A 25 -2.65 3.46 -20.83
C GLN A 25 -1.35 3.66 -20.02
N VAL A 26 -1.34 3.23 -18.79
CA VAL A 26 -0.28 3.54 -17.81
C VAL A 26 0.98 2.67 -17.97
N ILE A 27 0.87 1.51 -18.62
CA ILE A 27 1.93 0.48 -18.57
C ILE A 27 2.93 0.56 -19.73
N ALA A 28 2.56 1.17 -20.87
CA ALA A 28 3.36 1.10 -22.09
C ALA A 28 4.54 2.09 -22.19
N MET A 29 4.56 3.15 -21.39
CA MET A 29 5.54 4.25 -21.50
C MET A 29 6.39 4.52 -20.26
N GLY A 30 6.40 3.61 -19.29
CA GLY A 30 6.90 3.89 -17.93
C GLY A 30 5.82 4.56 -17.09
N LEU A 31 5.85 4.35 -15.75
CA LEU A 31 4.86 4.94 -14.86
C LEU A 31 5.11 6.44 -14.71
N PRO A 32 4.17 7.31 -15.12
CA PRO A 32 4.31 8.74 -14.87
C PRO A 32 4.27 9.04 -13.36
N PRO A 33 4.81 10.15 -12.91
CA PRO A 33 4.82 10.52 -11.50
C PRO A 33 3.42 10.82 -10.93
N LEU A 34 2.47 11.19 -11.80
CA LEU A 34 1.05 11.39 -11.48
C LEU A 34 0.20 10.57 -12.44
N LEU A 35 -0.72 9.77 -11.93
CA LEU A 35 -1.68 9.02 -12.73
C LEU A 35 -2.95 9.84 -12.89
N ILE A 36 -3.30 10.17 -14.12
CA ILE A 36 -4.57 10.81 -14.46
C ILE A 36 -5.31 9.92 -15.45
N THR A 37 -6.58 9.66 -15.18
CA THR A 37 -7.47 8.96 -16.10
C THR A 37 -8.83 9.64 -16.13
N ALA A 38 -9.38 9.80 -17.31
CA ALA A 38 -10.62 10.52 -17.54
C ALA A 38 -11.49 9.77 -18.54
N ASP A 39 -12.75 9.49 -18.19
CA ASP A 39 -13.72 8.87 -19.09
C ASP A 39 -15.14 9.25 -18.66
N LYS A 40 -16.06 9.29 -19.63
CA LYS A 40 -17.49 9.52 -19.40
C LYS A 40 -18.20 8.28 -18.80
N GLU A 41 -17.65 7.11 -19.00
CA GLU A 41 -18.21 5.85 -18.52
C GLU A 41 -17.80 5.54 -17.08
N TYR A 42 -16.87 6.29 -16.49
CA TYR A 42 -16.48 6.10 -15.10
C TYR A 42 -17.62 6.42 -14.14
N PRO A 43 -18.13 5.46 -13.36
CA PRO A 43 -19.18 5.76 -12.39
C PRO A 43 -18.64 6.69 -11.30
N MET A 44 -19.26 7.87 -11.13
CA MET A 44 -18.85 8.88 -10.13
C MET A 44 -18.75 8.29 -8.71
N GLY A 45 -19.67 7.39 -8.34
CA GLY A 45 -19.72 6.81 -6.99
C GLY A 45 -18.51 5.93 -6.61
N ILE A 46 -17.74 5.45 -7.59
CA ILE A 46 -16.57 4.58 -7.35
C ILE A 46 -15.23 5.25 -7.69
N ALA A 47 -15.24 6.44 -8.29
CA ALA A 47 -14.01 7.13 -8.70
C ALA A 47 -12.99 7.26 -7.56
N GLY A 48 -13.45 7.51 -6.32
CA GLY A 48 -12.58 7.56 -5.14
C GLY A 48 -11.98 6.22 -4.76
N LEU A 49 -12.70 5.11 -4.93
CA LEU A 49 -12.19 3.76 -4.70
C LEU A 49 -11.13 3.38 -5.75
N VAL A 50 -11.40 3.72 -7.01
CA VAL A 50 -10.46 3.49 -8.11
C VAL A 50 -9.18 4.31 -7.90
N ALA A 51 -9.29 5.60 -7.57
CA ALA A 51 -8.14 6.43 -7.25
C ALA A 51 -7.31 5.86 -6.10
N SER A 52 -7.97 5.38 -5.01
CA SER A 52 -7.28 4.72 -3.90
C SER A 52 -6.53 3.47 -4.38
N ARG A 53 -7.20 2.64 -5.20
CA ARG A 53 -6.58 1.42 -5.71
C ARG A 53 -5.38 1.71 -6.60
N LEU A 54 -5.46 2.70 -7.50
CA LEU A 54 -4.35 3.14 -8.33
C LEU A 54 -3.17 3.61 -7.47
N THR A 55 -3.44 4.45 -6.46
CA THR A 55 -2.40 4.94 -5.56
C THR A 55 -1.73 3.82 -4.76
N GLU A 56 -2.51 2.88 -4.22
CA GLU A 56 -1.97 1.71 -3.50
C GLU A 56 -1.13 0.82 -4.41
N GLU A 57 -1.59 0.61 -5.63
CA GLU A 57 -1.01 -0.32 -6.59
C GLU A 57 0.32 0.19 -7.14
N PHE A 58 0.31 1.43 -7.63
CA PHE A 58 1.43 2.01 -8.34
C PHE A 58 2.32 2.90 -7.46
N TYR A 59 1.88 3.19 -6.24
CA TYR A 59 2.50 4.16 -5.35
C TYR A 59 2.75 5.49 -6.07
N ARG A 60 1.67 6.04 -6.64
CA ARG A 60 1.65 7.33 -7.34
C ARG A 60 0.42 8.12 -6.91
N PRO A 61 0.50 9.46 -6.82
CA PRO A 61 -0.72 10.27 -6.77
C PRO A 61 -1.59 9.91 -7.97
N SER A 62 -2.91 9.83 -7.75
CA SER A 62 -3.84 9.34 -8.76
C SER A 62 -5.10 10.19 -8.78
N ILE A 63 -5.54 10.57 -9.96
CA ILE A 63 -6.74 11.35 -10.22
C ILE A 63 -7.62 10.57 -11.18
N VAL A 64 -8.84 10.27 -10.76
CA VAL A 64 -9.87 9.61 -11.57
C VAL A 64 -10.98 10.60 -11.84
N ILE A 65 -11.27 10.84 -13.10
CA ILE A 65 -12.16 11.90 -13.58
C ILE A 65 -13.31 11.28 -14.35
N HIS A 66 -14.52 11.50 -13.85
CA HIS A 66 -15.73 11.31 -14.64
C HIS A 66 -15.95 12.55 -15.50
N THR A 67 -15.96 12.38 -16.82
CA THR A 67 -16.21 13.48 -17.78
C THR A 67 -17.66 13.47 -18.23
N ALA A 68 -18.25 14.66 -18.30
CA ALA A 68 -19.52 14.88 -18.98
C ALA A 68 -19.36 16.02 -19.99
N ASP A 69 -20.39 16.32 -20.76
CA ASP A 69 -20.30 17.28 -21.88
C ASP A 69 -19.79 18.66 -21.46
N THR A 70 -20.18 19.12 -20.27
CA THR A 70 -19.85 20.48 -19.80
C THR A 70 -19.03 20.52 -18.54
N VAL A 71 -19.19 19.54 -17.64
CA VAL A 71 -18.60 19.55 -16.30
C VAL A 71 -18.01 18.19 -15.98
N SER A 72 -16.77 18.19 -15.52
CA SER A 72 -16.06 17.00 -15.06
C SER A 72 -15.95 16.98 -13.53
N HIS A 73 -16.00 15.79 -12.95
CA HIS A 73 -15.86 15.56 -11.51
C HIS A 73 -14.70 14.60 -11.26
N ALA A 74 -13.82 14.96 -10.33
CA ALA A 74 -12.65 14.16 -10.03
C ALA A 74 -12.56 13.75 -8.58
N SER A 75 -12.00 12.57 -8.38
CA SER A 75 -11.53 12.07 -7.09
C SER A 75 -10.03 11.86 -7.15
N CYS A 76 -9.33 12.39 -6.17
CA CYS A 76 -7.88 12.35 -6.07
C CYS A 76 -7.45 11.55 -4.86
N ARG A 77 -6.36 10.79 -4.99
CA ARG A 77 -5.64 10.16 -3.89
C ARG A 77 -4.15 10.41 -4.05
N SER A 78 -3.44 10.45 -2.94
CA SER A 78 -2.03 10.79 -2.98
C SER A 78 -1.17 9.95 -2.05
N ILE A 79 0.12 10.09 -2.22
CA ILE A 79 1.19 9.50 -1.42
C ILE A 79 1.77 10.58 -0.50
N PRO A 80 2.50 10.23 0.57
CA PRO A 80 3.09 11.19 1.50
C PRO A 80 4.02 12.22 0.83
N GLU A 81 4.66 11.83 -0.27
CA GLU A 81 5.63 12.67 -0.99
C GLU A 81 4.97 13.75 -1.88
N PHE A 82 3.63 13.70 -2.05
CA PHE A 82 2.92 14.65 -2.91
C PHE A 82 1.62 15.13 -2.24
N ASP A 83 1.60 16.39 -1.83
CA ASP A 83 0.41 17.04 -1.27
C ASP A 83 -0.56 17.42 -2.40
N ILE A 84 -1.64 16.62 -2.57
CA ILE A 84 -2.59 16.83 -3.66
C ILE A 84 -3.41 18.10 -3.48
N ILE A 85 -3.76 18.50 -2.26
CA ILE A 85 -4.54 19.74 -2.07
C ILE A 85 -3.68 20.97 -2.31
N ALA A 86 -2.39 20.92 -2.00
CA ALA A 86 -1.46 22.00 -2.35
C ALA A 86 -1.31 22.13 -3.87
N ALA A 87 -1.27 21.01 -4.60
CA ALA A 87 -1.29 21.02 -6.06
C ALA A 87 -2.58 21.64 -6.60
N LEU A 88 -3.75 21.22 -6.11
CA LEU A 88 -5.03 21.82 -6.54
C LEU A 88 -5.11 23.32 -6.23
N ASN A 89 -4.61 23.77 -5.09
CA ASN A 89 -4.57 25.19 -4.75
C ASN A 89 -3.79 26.02 -5.78
N LYS A 90 -2.66 25.49 -6.28
CA LYS A 90 -1.86 26.17 -7.32
C LYS A 90 -2.64 26.36 -8.63
N PHE A 91 -3.51 25.43 -8.96
CA PHE A 91 -4.31 25.43 -10.19
C PHE A 91 -5.78 25.78 -9.95
N SER A 92 -6.09 26.49 -8.86
CA SER A 92 -7.46 26.82 -8.43
C SER A 92 -8.31 27.52 -9.50
N ARG A 93 -7.69 28.18 -10.47
CA ARG A 93 -8.36 28.87 -11.58
C ARG A 93 -9.21 27.95 -12.47
N TYR A 94 -8.91 26.64 -12.49
CA TYR A 94 -9.65 25.67 -13.29
C TYR A 94 -10.91 25.14 -12.62
N PHE A 95 -11.01 25.29 -11.29
CA PHE A 95 -12.04 24.59 -10.53
C PHE A 95 -13.21 25.51 -10.19
N SER A 96 -14.42 25.04 -10.47
CA SER A 96 -15.64 25.65 -9.92
C SER A 96 -15.83 25.30 -8.45
N ARG A 97 -15.34 24.12 -8.03
CA ARG A 97 -15.31 23.64 -6.65
C ARG A 97 -14.17 22.66 -6.47
N TYR A 98 -13.45 22.72 -5.37
CA TYR A 98 -12.47 21.73 -4.97
C TYR A 98 -12.28 21.74 -3.46
N GLY A 99 -11.66 20.69 -2.92
CA GLY A 99 -11.34 20.58 -1.51
C GLY A 99 -10.84 19.21 -1.14
N GLY A 100 -10.29 19.11 0.07
CA GLY A 100 -9.73 17.88 0.60
C GLY A 100 -8.56 18.13 1.54
N HIS A 101 -7.69 17.13 1.63
CA HIS A 101 -6.49 17.11 2.45
C HIS A 101 -5.31 16.60 1.62
N ALA A 102 -4.10 16.62 2.18
CA ALA A 102 -2.88 16.19 1.47
C ALA A 102 -2.98 14.82 0.80
N ALA A 103 -3.65 13.84 1.45
CA ALA A 103 -3.76 12.48 0.95
C ALA A 103 -4.98 12.20 0.06
N ALA A 104 -6.02 13.04 0.11
CA ALA A 104 -7.27 12.82 -0.61
C ALA A 104 -8.00 14.14 -0.86
N ALA A 105 -8.40 14.36 -2.10
CA ALA A 105 -9.11 15.56 -2.52
C ALA A 105 -10.11 15.23 -3.63
N GLY A 106 -10.88 16.23 -4.02
CA GLY A 106 -11.75 16.15 -5.18
C GLY A 106 -11.99 17.52 -5.76
N PHE A 107 -12.38 17.57 -7.03
CA PHE A 107 -12.69 18.84 -7.70
C PHE A 107 -13.80 18.67 -8.73
N THR A 108 -14.38 19.82 -9.10
CA THR A 108 -15.32 19.97 -10.20
C THR A 108 -14.81 21.08 -11.11
N MET A 109 -14.82 20.86 -12.42
CA MET A 109 -14.30 21.83 -13.39
C MET A 109 -15.07 21.77 -14.72
N PRO A 110 -15.00 22.83 -15.57
CA PRO A 110 -15.47 22.74 -16.93
C PRO A 110 -14.66 21.71 -17.73
N THR A 111 -15.34 20.81 -18.43
CA THR A 111 -14.70 19.72 -19.18
C THR A 111 -13.73 20.23 -20.27
N LYS A 112 -14.04 21.39 -20.88
CA LYS A 112 -13.21 22.01 -21.92
C LYS A 112 -11.78 22.36 -21.46
N ASP A 113 -11.60 22.60 -20.16
CA ASP A 113 -10.32 23.04 -19.58
C ASP A 113 -9.46 21.83 -19.09
N LEU A 114 -10.01 20.61 -19.19
CA LEU A 114 -9.36 19.39 -18.71
C LEU A 114 -8.00 19.10 -19.38
N PRO A 115 -7.84 19.19 -20.71
CA PRO A 115 -6.55 18.89 -21.35
C PRO A 115 -5.43 19.83 -20.89
N GLU A 116 -5.74 21.12 -20.63
CA GLU A 116 -4.77 22.09 -20.14
C GLU A 116 -4.37 21.78 -18.69
N LEU A 117 -5.35 21.48 -17.83
CA LEU A 117 -5.10 21.09 -16.44
C LEU A 117 -4.25 19.81 -16.36
N GLU A 118 -4.54 18.78 -17.17
CA GLU A 118 -3.78 17.53 -17.19
C GLU A 118 -2.30 17.77 -17.51
N ASN A 119 -2.03 18.62 -18.51
CA ASN A 119 -0.66 18.96 -18.88
C ASN A 119 0.06 19.72 -17.74
N GLU A 120 -0.58 20.69 -17.14
CA GLU A 120 0.02 21.50 -16.07
C GLU A 120 0.22 20.70 -14.78
N LEU A 121 -0.75 19.87 -14.39
CA LEU A 121 -0.62 19.00 -13.23
C LEU A 121 0.47 17.95 -13.42
N SER A 122 0.56 17.35 -14.61
CA SER A 122 1.60 16.37 -14.94
C SER A 122 2.99 17.00 -14.87
N ALA A 123 3.18 18.18 -15.46
CA ALA A 123 4.44 18.91 -15.41
C ALA A 123 4.81 19.31 -13.96
N PHE A 124 3.83 19.72 -13.16
CA PHE A 124 4.05 20.04 -11.76
C PHE A 124 4.44 18.80 -10.93
N ALA A 125 3.78 17.68 -11.17
CA ALA A 125 4.13 16.44 -10.49
C ALA A 125 5.52 15.94 -10.89
N GLU A 126 5.90 16.03 -12.15
CA GLU A 126 7.25 15.74 -12.63
C GLU A 126 8.30 16.59 -11.91
N GLU A 127 8.07 17.92 -11.81
CA GLU A 127 8.96 18.82 -11.07
C GLU A 127 9.09 18.43 -9.60
N LYS A 128 7.97 18.13 -8.93
CA LYS A 128 7.93 17.87 -7.48
C LYS A 128 8.47 16.51 -7.09
N LEU A 129 8.29 15.52 -7.95
CA LEU A 129 8.66 14.14 -7.68
C LEU A 129 9.94 13.72 -8.39
N SER A 130 10.58 14.64 -9.14
CA SER A 130 11.88 14.39 -9.76
C SER A 130 12.94 14.04 -8.72
N GLY A 131 13.60 12.90 -8.93
CA GLY A 131 14.63 12.40 -8.01
C GLY A 131 14.10 11.81 -6.69
N VAL A 132 12.79 11.83 -6.46
CA VAL A 132 12.18 11.20 -5.31
C VAL A 132 11.99 9.71 -5.57
N GLU A 133 12.42 8.88 -4.63
CA GLU A 133 12.19 7.44 -4.72
C GLU A 133 10.76 7.09 -4.34
N LEU A 134 9.91 6.90 -5.37
CA LEU A 134 8.49 6.62 -5.20
C LEU A 134 8.23 5.14 -4.94
N ARG A 135 8.40 4.73 -3.69
CA ARG A 135 8.08 3.39 -3.19
C ARG A 135 7.48 3.45 -1.78
N PRO A 136 6.56 2.54 -1.44
CA PRO A 136 6.00 2.50 -0.11
C PRO A 136 7.09 2.16 0.91
N HIS A 137 7.04 2.83 2.05
CA HIS A 137 7.89 2.57 3.20
C HIS A 137 7.09 1.93 4.32
N LEU A 138 7.69 0.96 5.01
CA LEU A 138 7.18 0.43 6.26
C LEU A 138 8.02 0.99 7.41
N ASN A 139 7.39 1.70 8.32
CA ASN A 139 8.02 2.08 9.57
C ASN A 139 8.08 0.85 10.48
N ILE A 140 9.26 0.54 10.97
CA ILE A 140 9.50 -0.56 11.90
C ILE A 140 9.74 0.05 13.27
N ASP A 141 8.89 -0.29 14.24
CA ASP A 141 8.97 0.25 15.59
C ASP A 141 10.05 -0.46 16.41
N ALA A 142 10.20 -1.78 16.24
CA ALA A 142 11.25 -2.53 16.93
C ALA A 142 11.71 -3.77 16.15
N GLN A 143 12.99 -4.09 16.28
CA GLN A 143 13.51 -5.41 15.91
C GLN A 143 13.49 -6.33 17.13
N VAL A 144 12.83 -7.47 16.99
CA VAL A 144 12.60 -8.43 18.09
C VAL A 144 12.81 -9.87 17.59
N THR A 145 13.00 -10.81 18.52
CA THR A 145 12.91 -12.23 18.20
C THR A 145 11.47 -12.74 18.38
N LEU A 146 11.12 -13.83 17.71
CA LEU A 146 9.78 -14.44 17.90
C LEU A 146 9.51 -14.88 19.33
N ARG A 147 10.57 -15.12 20.13
CA ARG A 147 10.46 -15.44 21.56
C ARG A 147 9.99 -14.22 22.37
N ASP A 148 10.43 -13.02 22.01
CA ASP A 148 10.11 -11.80 22.74
C ASP A 148 8.62 -11.43 22.61
N LEU A 149 7.90 -12.03 21.67
CA LEU A 149 6.47 -11.80 21.45
C LEU A 149 5.58 -12.58 22.45
N ALA A 150 6.15 -13.51 23.19
CA ALA A 150 5.42 -14.29 24.18
C ALA A 150 5.11 -13.45 25.44
N GLY A 151 4.15 -13.95 26.24
CA GLY A 151 3.76 -13.27 27.50
C GLY A 151 2.98 -11.99 27.28
N ASP A 152 3.43 -10.91 27.89
CA ASP A 152 2.68 -9.65 27.99
C ASP A 152 2.92 -8.68 26.83
N THR A 153 3.67 -9.05 25.79
CA THR A 153 3.99 -8.16 24.65
C THR A 153 2.73 -7.66 23.96
N TYR A 154 1.79 -8.56 23.63
CA TYR A 154 0.53 -8.13 23.00
C TYR A 154 -0.34 -7.27 23.92
N PRO A 155 -0.66 -7.66 25.17
CA PRO A 155 -1.37 -6.77 26.09
C PRO A 155 -0.70 -5.41 26.27
N THR A 156 0.63 -5.36 26.35
CA THR A 156 1.39 -4.12 26.50
C THR A 156 1.25 -3.24 25.25
N THR A 157 1.33 -3.81 24.05
CA THR A 157 1.12 -3.02 22.84
C THR A 157 -0.31 -2.47 22.74
N GLN A 158 -1.31 -3.18 23.27
CA GLN A 158 -2.70 -2.71 23.29
C GLN A 158 -2.91 -1.49 24.20
N LEU A 159 -2.00 -1.17 25.12
CA LEU A 159 -2.05 0.07 25.91
C LEU A 159 -1.81 1.33 25.05
N LEU A 160 -1.26 1.17 23.86
CA LEU A 160 -1.07 2.26 22.89
C LEU A 160 -2.34 2.56 22.09
N ALA A 161 -3.39 1.74 22.19
CA ALA A 161 -4.67 1.97 21.49
C ALA A 161 -5.38 3.26 21.99
N PRO A 162 -6.23 3.90 21.16
CA PRO A 162 -6.74 3.39 19.88
C PRO A 162 -5.77 3.61 18.72
N PHE A 163 -5.67 2.60 17.86
CA PHE A 163 -4.85 2.69 16.66
C PHE A 163 -5.63 3.33 15.51
N GLY A 164 -4.92 4.03 14.63
CA GLY A 164 -5.50 4.72 13.48
C GLY A 164 -4.45 5.48 12.67
N HIS A 165 -4.88 6.46 11.88
CA HIS A 165 -4.01 7.17 10.92
C HIS A 165 -2.78 7.83 11.58
N GLY A 166 -2.94 8.48 12.73
CA GLY A 166 -1.83 9.14 13.46
C GLY A 166 -1.14 8.24 14.50
N ASN A 167 -1.64 7.02 14.73
CA ASN A 167 -1.12 6.06 15.70
C ASN A 167 -1.29 4.64 15.13
N PRO A 168 -0.43 4.19 14.20
CA PRO A 168 -0.56 2.89 13.58
C PRO A 168 -0.29 1.75 14.57
N VAL A 169 -0.80 0.56 14.25
CA VAL A 169 -0.46 -0.66 14.99
C VAL A 169 1.04 -0.90 14.91
N PRO A 170 1.73 -1.17 16.04
CA PRO A 170 3.18 -1.39 16.04
C PRO A 170 3.61 -2.49 15.07
N ALA A 171 4.63 -2.18 14.28
CA ALA A 171 5.24 -3.10 13.32
C ALA A 171 6.59 -3.59 13.82
N PHE A 172 6.76 -4.90 13.85
CA PHE A 172 7.96 -5.57 14.33
C PHE A 172 8.74 -6.18 13.18
N LEU A 173 10.06 -6.21 13.30
CA LEU A 173 10.98 -6.92 12.41
C LEU A 173 11.58 -8.12 13.13
N SER A 174 11.48 -9.31 12.53
CA SER A 174 12.28 -10.48 12.93
C SER A 174 13.11 -10.99 11.76
N ARG A 175 14.39 -11.22 11.99
CA ARG A 175 15.34 -11.66 10.97
C ARG A 175 15.61 -13.16 11.04
N GLY A 176 15.93 -13.76 9.90
CA GLY A 176 16.37 -15.15 9.82
C GLY A 176 15.32 -16.17 10.24
N VAL A 177 14.05 -15.84 10.03
CA VAL A 177 12.91 -16.71 10.38
C VAL A 177 12.78 -17.83 9.35
N GLU A 178 12.65 -19.05 9.82
CA GLU A 178 12.45 -20.25 9.00
C GLU A 178 10.98 -20.43 8.63
N VAL A 179 10.70 -20.74 7.36
CA VAL A 179 9.36 -21.08 6.88
C VAL A 179 9.17 -22.59 6.94
N LEU A 180 8.45 -23.08 7.97
CA LEU A 180 8.19 -24.52 8.16
C LEU A 180 7.09 -25.02 7.22
N GLU A 181 5.99 -24.27 7.16
CA GLU A 181 4.81 -24.59 6.35
C GLU A 181 4.29 -23.33 5.69
N ARG A 182 3.78 -23.48 4.47
CA ARG A 182 3.05 -22.42 3.79
C ARG A 182 1.92 -23.00 2.95
N ARG A 183 0.79 -22.32 2.92
CA ARG A 183 -0.35 -22.66 2.08
C ARG A 183 -1.08 -21.41 1.65
N THR A 184 -1.61 -21.41 0.46
CA THR A 184 -2.49 -20.35 -0.03
C THR A 184 -3.86 -20.43 0.63
N MET A 185 -4.50 -19.27 0.78
CA MET A 185 -5.86 -19.10 1.29
C MET A 185 -6.63 -18.11 0.37
N GLY A 186 -7.95 -18.15 0.48
CA GLY A 186 -8.86 -17.37 -0.37
C GLY A 186 -9.24 -18.13 -1.65
N ASN A 187 -10.30 -17.69 -2.32
CA ASN A 187 -10.84 -18.38 -3.51
C ASN A 187 -9.84 -18.38 -4.68
N SER A 188 -9.01 -17.35 -4.80
CA SER A 188 -7.99 -17.16 -5.83
C SER A 188 -6.56 -17.40 -5.33
N GLY A 189 -6.38 -17.85 -4.07
CA GLY A 189 -5.05 -18.06 -3.50
C GLY A 189 -4.29 -16.77 -3.16
N GLU A 190 -5.00 -15.68 -2.99
CA GLU A 190 -4.43 -14.33 -2.79
C GLU A 190 -3.67 -14.15 -1.48
N HIS A 191 -3.93 -15.01 -0.50
CA HIS A 191 -3.38 -14.89 0.84
C HIS A 191 -2.53 -16.11 1.17
N LEU A 192 -1.64 -15.98 2.15
CA LEU A 192 -0.84 -17.09 2.66
C LEU A 192 -1.12 -17.29 4.15
N ARG A 193 -1.20 -18.55 4.55
CA ARG A 193 -1.04 -18.98 5.94
C ARG A 193 0.26 -19.73 6.06
N MET A 194 1.02 -19.41 7.11
CA MET A 194 2.35 -20.00 7.30
C MET A 194 2.57 -20.36 8.76
N LYS A 195 3.45 -21.35 8.97
CA LYS A 195 4.11 -21.59 10.25
C LYS A 195 5.56 -21.14 10.14
N LEU A 196 5.94 -20.27 11.04
CA LEU A 196 7.24 -19.63 11.07
C LEU A 196 7.98 -20.02 12.35
N ARG A 197 9.28 -20.31 12.23
CA ARG A 197 10.14 -20.70 13.35
C ARG A 197 11.36 -19.78 13.45
N GLN A 198 11.68 -19.39 14.67
CA GLN A 198 12.97 -18.80 14.99
C GLN A 198 13.51 -19.48 16.24
N ASN A 199 14.64 -20.16 16.13
CA ASN A 199 15.17 -21.07 17.15
C ASN A 199 14.12 -22.13 17.55
N SER A 200 13.76 -22.20 18.84
CA SER A 200 12.74 -23.15 19.35
C SER A 200 11.30 -22.59 19.32
N THR A 201 11.11 -21.35 18.92
CA THR A 201 9.80 -20.67 18.98
C THR A 201 9.11 -20.75 17.64
N VAL A 202 7.85 -21.21 17.64
CA VAL A 202 7.01 -21.34 16.44
C VAL A 202 5.77 -20.44 16.58
N TRP A 203 5.43 -19.74 15.50
CA TRP A 203 4.24 -18.90 15.40
C TRP A 203 3.43 -19.22 14.16
N ASP A 204 2.10 -19.20 14.32
CA ASP A 204 1.18 -19.13 13.20
C ASP A 204 1.18 -17.71 12.62
N SER A 205 1.06 -17.62 11.30
CA SER A 205 1.06 -16.34 10.61
C SER A 205 0.13 -16.33 9.41
N VAL A 206 -0.30 -15.13 9.04
CA VAL A 206 -1.07 -14.85 7.83
C VAL A 206 -0.40 -13.71 7.07
N ALA A 207 -0.43 -13.78 5.75
CA ALA A 207 0.06 -12.73 4.87
C ALA A 207 -1.03 -12.43 3.84
N PHE A 208 -1.78 -11.37 4.08
CA PHE A 208 -2.86 -10.95 3.19
C PHE A 208 -2.29 -10.34 1.90
N ARG A 209 -2.84 -10.73 0.75
CA ARG A 209 -2.45 -10.26 -0.60
C ARG A 209 -1.00 -10.58 -0.98
N LEU A 210 -0.36 -11.54 -0.30
CA LEU A 210 0.99 -12.00 -0.62
C LEU A 210 1.03 -13.41 -1.23
N GLY A 211 -0.13 -13.96 -1.62
CA GLY A 211 -0.24 -15.29 -2.24
C GLY A 211 0.55 -15.41 -3.54
N ASN A 212 0.53 -14.38 -4.37
CA ASN A 212 1.25 -14.34 -5.65
C ASN A 212 2.78 -14.31 -5.48
N HIS A 213 3.27 -13.96 -4.28
CA HIS A 213 4.70 -13.94 -3.95
C HIS A 213 5.19 -15.27 -3.36
N GLN A 214 4.37 -16.33 -3.42
CA GLN A 214 4.74 -17.63 -2.86
C GLN A 214 6.08 -18.17 -3.35
N ALA A 215 6.46 -17.89 -4.59
CA ALA A 215 7.73 -18.33 -5.18
C ALA A 215 8.96 -17.56 -4.64
N GLU A 216 8.75 -16.40 -4.04
CA GLU A 216 9.82 -15.55 -3.51
C GLU A 216 10.26 -15.97 -2.10
N PHE A 217 9.47 -16.80 -1.42
CA PHE A 217 9.80 -17.28 -0.10
C PHE A 217 10.99 -18.25 -0.14
N ALA A 218 12.09 -17.82 0.45
CA ALA A 218 13.23 -18.68 0.74
C ALA A 218 12.97 -19.50 2.01
N PRO A 219 13.76 -20.56 2.29
CA PRO A 219 13.68 -21.30 3.56
C PRO A 219 13.87 -20.41 4.80
N ARG A 220 14.64 -19.32 4.66
CA ARG A 220 14.81 -18.29 5.70
C ARG A 220 14.52 -16.92 5.14
N ILE A 221 13.72 -16.15 5.90
CA ILE A 221 13.25 -14.82 5.53
C ILE A 221 13.36 -13.87 6.72
N ASP A 222 13.49 -12.59 6.40
CA ASP A 222 13.25 -11.51 7.35
C ASP A 222 11.81 -11.05 7.15
N ILE A 223 11.07 -10.86 8.22
CA ILE A 223 9.63 -10.52 8.17
C ILE A 223 9.35 -9.23 8.92
N VAL A 224 8.45 -8.40 8.36
CA VAL A 224 7.80 -7.29 9.06
C VAL A 224 6.35 -7.66 9.29
N TYR A 225 5.87 -7.46 10.51
CA TYR A 225 4.55 -7.95 10.91
C TYR A 225 3.97 -7.13 12.07
N ASN A 226 2.64 -7.23 12.24
CA ASN A 226 1.92 -6.85 13.46
C ASN A 226 1.51 -8.10 14.21
N LEU A 227 1.25 -7.93 15.52
CA LEU A 227 0.55 -8.94 16.32
C LEU A 227 -0.96 -8.72 16.21
N GLU A 228 -1.70 -9.77 15.90
CA GLU A 228 -3.16 -9.73 15.89
C GLU A 228 -3.77 -10.94 16.59
N VAL A 229 -5.02 -10.80 17.03
CA VAL A 229 -5.82 -11.91 17.58
C VAL A 229 -6.65 -12.52 16.46
N ASP A 230 -6.41 -13.79 16.18
CA ASP A 230 -7.30 -14.59 15.34
C ASP A 230 -8.51 -15.05 16.17
N ASN A 231 -9.69 -14.67 15.74
CA ASN A 231 -10.96 -15.08 16.36
C ASN A 231 -11.66 -16.20 15.56
N TRP A 232 -11.00 -16.73 14.52
CA TRP A 232 -11.58 -17.78 13.69
C TRP A 232 -11.67 -19.11 14.43
N GLY A 233 -12.83 -19.75 14.39
CA GLY A 233 -13.02 -21.06 15.03
C GLY A 233 -13.31 -21.01 16.54
N GLY A 234 -13.65 -19.85 17.09
CA GLY A 234 -14.09 -19.69 18.49
C GLY A 234 -12.97 -19.73 19.55
N LYS A 235 -11.72 -19.89 19.13
CA LYS A 235 -10.54 -19.77 20.02
C LYS A 235 -9.78 -18.50 19.65
N LYS A 236 -9.57 -17.65 20.65
CA LYS A 236 -8.68 -16.49 20.50
C LYS A 236 -7.23 -16.97 20.52
N GLN A 237 -6.53 -16.77 19.43
CA GLN A 237 -5.11 -17.12 19.32
C GLN A 237 -4.33 -15.95 18.74
N LEU A 238 -3.18 -15.62 19.32
CA LEU A 238 -2.28 -14.66 18.73
C LEU A 238 -1.61 -15.24 17.49
N ARG A 239 -1.50 -14.43 16.44
CA ARG A 239 -0.75 -14.75 15.23
C ARG A 239 0.00 -13.53 14.71
N LEU A 240 0.93 -13.77 13.81
CA LEU A 240 1.64 -12.73 13.08
C LEU A 240 0.84 -12.36 11.82
N ASN A 241 0.50 -11.10 11.65
CA ASN A 241 0.00 -10.57 10.39
C ASN A 241 1.18 -9.98 9.62
N ILE A 242 1.68 -10.71 8.63
CA ILE A 242 2.85 -10.34 7.84
C ILE A 242 2.49 -9.19 6.90
N LEU A 243 3.20 -8.08 7.06
CA LEU A 243 3.06 -6.89 6.24
C LEU A 243 3.97 -6.96 5.01
N ASP A 244 5.19 -7.48 5.20
CA ASP A 244 6.17 -7.65 4.14
C ASP A 244 7.24 -8.66 4.54
N PHE A 245 7.99 -9.17 3.57
CA PHE A 245 9.12 -10.07 3.80
C PHE A 245 10.22 -9.88 2.74
N LYS A 246 11.40 -10.33 3.07
CA LYS A 246 12.50 -10.48 2.12
C LYS A 246 13.30 -11.74 2.43
N ARG A 247 14.05 -12.25 1.46
CA ARG A 247 15.03 -13.30 1.72
C ARG A 247 16.02 -12.82 2.77
N SER A 248 16.28 -13.65 3.77
CA SER A 248 17.33 -13.32 4.74
C SER A 248 18.68 -13.34 4.03
N SER A 249 19.42 -12.24 4.11
CA SER A 249 20.81 -12.25 3.69
C SER A 249 21.58 -13.15 4.65
N GLU A 250 22.27 -14.17 4.16
CA GLU A 250 23.18 -14.94 4.96
C GLU A 250 24.26 -13.99 5.55
N GLN A 251 24.36 -14.06 6.89
CA GLN A 251 25.46 -13.58 7.70
C GLN A 251 25.69 -12.05 7.86
N GLU A 252 25.18 -11.53 8.94
CA GLU A 252 26.09 -10.92 9.90
C GLU A 252 26.26 -11.92 11.06
N LYS A 253 27.33 -12.68 11.03
CA LYS A 253 27.88 -13.36 12.21
C LYS A 253 28.22 -12.27 13.21
N ILE A 254 27.44 -12.14 14.24
CA ILE A 254 27.83 -11.43 15.45
C ILE A 254 28.92 -12.32 16.08
N SER A 255 30.17 -11.90 15.93
CA SER A 255 31.32 -12.38 16.70
C SER A 255 31.24 -11.80 18.10
#